data_703a003637372c3688843bde444f5a67
#
_entry.id   703a003637372c3688843bde444f5a67
#
_cell.length_a   1.000
_cell.length_b   1.000
_cell.length_c   1.000
_cell.angle_alpha   90.00
_cell.angle_beta   90.00
_cell.angle_gamma   90.00
#
_symmetry.space_group_name_H-M   'P 1'
#
loop_
_entity.id
_entity.type
_entity.pdbx_description
1 polymer ?
#
loop_
_entity_poly.entity_id
_entity_poly.type
_entity_poly.pdbx_seq_one_letter_code
_entity_poly.pdbx_strand_id
1 'polypeptide(L)'
;MNKCWKIAVIGSGPAGFYAAGELFRQKSWEIKVDMFERLPTPFGLVRGGVAPDHQKIKSVQKIYTRIAENENFRFFGNVEIGRDILKADLLEHYDAVIYSVGSPADRELGIPGEDLSGSHSATEFVAWYNGHPDFCDYKFD
;
A
#
# COMPACT_ATOMS: atom_id res chain seq x y z
N MET A 1 4.12 -34.48 0.95
CA MET A 1 3.29 -33.31 1.34
C MET A 1 3.87 -32.10 0.61
N ASN A 2 3.06 -31.41 -0.18
CA ASN A 2 3.52 -30.17 -0.81
C ASN A 2 3.71 -29.10 0.27
N LYS A 3 4.84 -28.41 0.24
CA LYS A 3 5.09 -27.29 1.17
C LYS A 3 4.11 -26.15 0.88
N CYS A 4 3.45 -25.64 1.93
CA CYS A 4 2.68 -24.41 1.87
C CYS A 4 3.63 -23.22 2.14
N TRP A 5 3.81 -22.34 1.16
CA TRP A 5 4.66 -21.16 1.27
C TRP A 5 3.91 -19.99 1.91
N LYS A 6 4.47 -19.40 2.93
CA LYS A 6 3.93 -18.21 3.61
C LYS A 6 4.70 -16.97 3.15
N ILE A 7 4.02 -16.03 2.55
CA ILE A 7 4.63 -14.81 2.01
C ILE A 7 4.05 -13.59 2.74
N ALA A 8 4.91 -12.76 3.31
CA ALA A 8 4.53 -11.45 3.81
C ALA A 8 4.68 -10.41 2.69
N VAL A 9 3.64 -9.60 2.47
CA VAL A 9 3.67 -8.45 1.56
C VAL A 9 3.49 -7.19 2.38
N ILE A 10 4.47 -6.29 2.33
CA ILE A 10 4.48 -5.04 3.10
C ILE A 10 4.12 -3.89 2.18
N GLY A 11 2.98 -3.28 2.45
CA GLY A 11 2.36 -2.24 1.62
C GLY A 11 1.26 -2.81 0.72
N SER A 12 0.09 -2.22 0.82
CA SER A 12 -1.14 -2.63 0.13
C SER A 12 -1.48 -1.75 -1.08
N GLY A 13 -0.48 -1.13 -1.67
CA GLY A 13 -0.62 -0.40 -2.93
C GLY A 13 -0.69 -1.33 -4.15
N PRO A 14 -0.73 -0.76 -5.37
CA PRO A 14 -0.78 -1.53 -6.63
C PRO A 14 0.27 -2.63 -6.72
N ALA A 15 1.52 -2.31 -6.39
CA ALA A 15 2.63 -3.27 -6.47
C ALA A 15 2.40 -4.50 -5.57
N GLY A 16 1.92 -4.29 -4.33
CA GLY A 16 1.61 -5.37 -3.39
C GLY A 16 0.48 -6.27 -3.89
N PHE A 17 -0.61 -5.67 -4.37
CA PHE A 17 -1.73 -6.44 -4.91
C PHE A 17 -1.38 -7.23 -6.18
N TYR A 18 -0.61 -6.63 -7.10
CA TYR A 18 -0.16 -7.36 -8.29
C TYR A 18 0.81 -8.48 -7.92
N ALA A 19 1.71 -8.27 -6.97
CA ALA A 19 2.59 -9.33 -6.48
C ALA A 19 1.78 -10.50 -5.88
N ALA A 20 0.81 -10.20 -5.00
CA ALA A 20 -0.08 -11.22 -4.45
C ALA A 20 -0.88 -11.96 -5.54
N GLY A 21 -1.40 -11.24 -6.53
CA GLY A 21 -2.12 -11.82 -7.66
C GLY A 21 -1.27 -12.76 -8.50
N GLU A 22 0.01 -12.42 -8.75
CA GLU A 22 0.94 -13.31 -9.47
C GLU A 22 1.30 -14.54 -8.63
N LEU A 23 1.48 -14.39 -7.33
CA LEU A 23 1.72 -15.52 -6.44
C LEU A 23 0.56 -16.52 -6.49
N PHE A 24 -0.69 -16.07 -6.47
CA PHE A 24 -1.86 -16.95 -6.55
C PHE A 24 -2.08 -17.59 -7.93
N ARG A 25 -1.46 -17.06 -8.99
CA ARG A 25 -1.47 -17.71 -10.32
C ARG A 25 -0.57 -18.94 -10.41
N GLN A 26 0.37 -19.10 -9.47
CA GLN A 26 1.26 -20.25 -9.43
C GLN A 26 0.48 -21.50 -9.02
N LYS A 27 0.39 -22.48 -9.96
CA LYS A 27 -0.35 -23.72 -9.72
C LYS A 27 0.49 -24.83 -9.09
N SER A 28 1.80 -24.68 -9.12
CA SER A 28 2.72 -25.70 -8.63
C SER A 28 2.95 -25.65 -7.11
N TRP A 29 2.53 -24.56 -6.48
CA TRP A 29 2.78 -24.33 -5.06
C TRP A 29 1.51 -23.88 -4.35
N GLU A 30 1.32 -24.35 -3.13
CA GLU A 30 0.34 -23.76 -2.21
C GLU A 30 0.99 -22.51 -1.59
N ILE A 31 0.35 -21.35 -1.76
CA ILE A 31 0.87 -20.06 -1.29
C ILE A 31 -0.19 -19.37 -0.44
N LYS A 32 0.23 -18.91 0.74
CA LYS A 32 -0.56 -18.01 1.60
C LYS A 32 0.12 -16.64 1.64
N VAL A 33 -0.67 -15.59 1.50
CA VAL A 33 -0.21 -14.22 1.50
C VAL A 33 -0.82 -13.47 2.68
N ASP A 34 0.03 -12.91 3.52
CA ASP A 34 -0.33 -11.95 4.54
C ASP A 34 0.14 -10.56 4.10
N MET A 35 -0.80 -9.66 3.89
CA MET A 35 -0.52 -8.29 3.47
C MET A 35 -0.64 -7.34 4.65
N PHE A 36 0.45 -6.62 4.95
CA PHE A 36 0.54 -5.65 6.04
C PHE A 36 0.51 -4.23 5.50
N GLU A 37 -0.27 -3.38 6.16
CA GLU A 37 -0.43 -1.99 5.78
C GLU A 37 -0.48 -1.10 7.03
N ARG A 38 0.30 -0.01 7.05
CA ARG A 38 0.29 0.95 8.16
C ARG A 38 -1.02 1.74 8.26
N LEU A 39 -1.71 1.94 7.14
CA LEU A 39 -3.01 2.59 7.12
C LEU A 39 -4.14 1.59 7.43
N PRO A 40 -5.29 2.06 7.93
CA PRO A 40 -6.43 1.19 8.23
C PRO A 40 -7.06 0.57 6.98
N THR A 41 -6.84 1.17 5.81
CA THR A 41 -7.49 0.77 4.56
C THR A 41 -6.47 0.47 3.47
N PRO A 42 -6.73 -0.55 2.60
CA PRO A 42 -5.85 -0.91 1.51
C PRO A 42 -5.98 0.04 0.31
N PHE A 43 -5.17 -0.25 -0.71
CA PHE A 43 -5.12 0.29 -2.08
C PHE A 43 -4.18 1.48 -2.28
N GLY A 44 -3.46 1.90 -1.24
CA GLY A 44 -2.40 2.91 -1.31
C GLY A 44 -2.82 4.16 -2.10
N LEU A 45 -1.99 4.61 -3.03
CA LEU A 45 -2.25 5.82 -3.83
C LEU A 45 -3.49 5.72 -4.74
N VAL A 46 -3.98 4.54 -5.07
CA VAL A 46 -5.25 4.42 -5.81
C VAL A 46 -6.43 4.92 -4.96
N ARG A 47 -6.35 4.73 -3.64
CA ARG A 47 -7.32 5.31 -2.70
C ARG A 47 -6.99 6.76 -2.37
N GLY A 48 -5.79 7.02 -1.88
CA GLY A 48 -5.41 8.30 -1.26
C GLY A 48 -4.76 9.31 -2.20
N GLY A 49 -4.27 8.90 -3.39
CA GLY A 49 -3.52 9.76 -4.31
C GLY A 49 -4.16 9.96 -5.68
N VAL A 50 -5.16 9.18 -6.05
CA VAL A 50 -5.93 9.39 -7.29
C VAL A 50 -7.15 10.25 -7.00
N ALA A 51 -7.36 11.29 -7.80
CA ALA A 51 -8.48 12.20 -7.66
C ALA A 51 -9.85 11.48 -7.66
N PRO A 52 -10.84 11.88 -6.83
CA PRO A 52 -12.14 11.22 -6.73
C PRO A 52 -12.94 11.18 -8.04
N ASP A 53 -12.73 12.14 -8.92
CA ASP A 53 -13.36 12.22 -10.23
C ASP A 53 -12.71 11.30 -11.29
N HIS A 54 -11.52 10.77 -11.04
CA HIS A 54 -10.86 9.81 -11.92
C HIS A 54 -11.36 8.37 -11.71
N GLN A 55 -12.65 8.15 -11.83
CA GLN A 55 -13.30 6.87 -11.59
C GLN A 55 -12.73 5.70 -12.42
N LYS A 56 -12.29 5.96 -13.66
CA LYS A 56 -11.69 4.95 -14.53
C LYS A 56 -10.42 4.37 -13.93
N ILE A 57 -9.54 5.22 -13.36
CA ILE A 57 -8.31 4.79 -12.69
C ILE A 57 -8.65 4.07 -11.38
N LYS A 58 -9.57 4.62 -10.59
CA LYS A 58 -10.02 3.98 -9.34
C LYS A 58 -10.67 2.60 -9.57
N SER A 59 -11.19 2.32 -10.76
CA SER A 59 -11.83 1.03 -11.07
C SER A 59 -10.89 -0.18 -10.94
N VAL A 60 -9.56 0.03 -10.94
CA VAL A 60 -8.57 -1.03 -10.70
C VAL A 60 -8.73 -1.67 -9.32
N GLN A 61 -9.35 -0.97 -8.35
CA GLN A 61 -9.68 -1.52 -7.03
C GLN A 61 -10.52 -2.80 -7.13
N LYS A 62 -11.33 -2.97 -8.18
CA LYS A 62 -12.09 -4.22 -8.40
C LYS A 62 -11.18 -5.43 -8.61
N ILE A 63 -10.01 -5.22 -9.23
CA ILE A 63 -9.01 -6.28 -9.41
C ILE A 63 -8.40 -6.62 -8.05
N TYR A 64 -8.05 -5.61 -7.26
CA TYR A 64 -7.47 -5.82 -5.93
C TYR A 64 -8.44 -6.52 -4.98
N THR A 65 -9.72 -6.14 -5.02
CA THR A 65 -10.77 -6.80 -4.24
C THR A 65 -10.86 -8.30 -4.58
N ARG A 66 -10.83 -8.66 -5.87
CA ARG A 66 -10.83 -10.08 -6.29
C ARG A 66 -9.60 -10.84 -5.79
N ILE A 67 -8.44 -10.20 -5.74
CA ILE A 67 -7.23 -10.80 -5.17
C ILE A 67 -7.40 -11.01 -3.66
N ALA A 68 -7.98 -10.04 -2.96
CA ALA A 68 -8.25 -10.10 -1.53
C ALA A 68 -9.33 -11.12 -1.13
N GLU A 69 -10.22 -11.50 -2.05
CA GLU A 69 -11.24 -12.55 -1.86
C GLU A 69 -10.66 -13.98 -1.90
N ASN A 70 -9.36 -14.14 -2.23
CA ASN A 70 -8.72 -15.45 -2.21
C ASN A 70 -8.67 -16.00 -0.78
N GLU A 71 -9.06 -17.26 -0.58
CA GLU A 71 -9.07 -17.92 0.74
C GLU A 71 -7.71 -17.96 1.45
N ASN A 72 -6.63 -17.86 0.67
CA ASN A 72 -5.24 -17.84 1.16
C ASN A 72 -4.68 -16.42 1.32
N PHE A 73 -5.54 -15.38 1.25
CA PHE A 73 -5.16 -14.00 1.46
C PHE A 73 -5.66 -13.49 2.82
N ARG A 74 -4.78 -12.80 3.57
CA ARG A 74 -5.17 -12.06 4.77
C ARG A 74 -4.64 -10.64 4.69
N PHE A 75 -5.43 -9.69 5.19
CA PHE A 75 -5.07 -8.28 5.27
C PHE A 75 -4.96 -7.83 6.73
N PHE A 76 -3.87 -7.16 7.05
CA PHE A 76 -3.60 -6.58 8.36
C PHE A 76 -3.36 -5.08 8.21
N GLY A 77 -4.40 -4.28 8.42
CA GLY A 77 -4.33 -2.83 8.46
C GLY A 77 -3.93 -2.32 9.84
N ASN A 78 -3.47 -1.06 9.93
CA ASN A 78 -2.91 -0.44 11.13
C ASN A 78 -1.70 -1.19 11.70
N VAL A 79 -0.90 -1.82 10.84
CA VAL A 79 0.33 -2.53 11.23
C VAL A 79 1.52 -1.92 10.50
N GLU A 80 2.38 -1.25 11.23
CA GLU A 80 3.60 -0.63 10.70
C GLU A 80 4.81 -1.52 10.95
N ILE A 81 5.43 -2.00 9.88
CA ILE A 81 6.63 -2.83 9.98
C ILE A 81 7.82 -1.95 10.37
N GLY A 82 8.53 -2.37 11.40
CA GLY A 82 9.61 -1.61 12.04
C GLY A 82 9.19 -0.95 13.35
N ARG A 83 7.88 -0.78 13.58
CA ARG A 83 7.32 -0.29 14.84
C ARG A 83 6.51 -1.37 15.57
N ASP A 84 5.49 -1.93 14.92
CA ASP A 84 4.55 -2.88 15.55
C ASP A 84 5.03 -4.32 15.38
N ILE A 85 5.68 -4.63 14.27
CA ILE A 85 6.31 -5.92 13.96
C ILE A 85 7.70 -5.63 13.38
N LEU A 86 8.72 -6.30 13.89
CA LEU A 86 10.08 -6.13 13.38
C LEU A 86 10.33 -6.99 12.14
N LYS A 87 11.29 -6.57 11.31
CA LYS A 87 11.74 -7.36 10.16
C LYS A 87 12.20 -8.76 10.55
N ALA A 88 12.84 -8.87 11.72
CA ALA A 88 13.32 -10.16 12.23
C ALA A 88 12.17 -11.15 12.45
N ASP A 89 11.05 -10.68 13.03
CA ASP A 89 9.86 -11.50 13.28
C ASP A 89 9.26 -12.00 11.96
N LEU A 90 9.23 -11.14 10.93
CA LEU A 90 8.76 -11.56 9.60
C LEU A 90 9.64 -12.65 9.00
N LEU A 91 10.97 -12.52 9.12
CA LEU A 91 11.91 -13.50 8.57
C LEU A 91 11.88 -14.83 9.32
N GLU A 92 11.43 -14.85 10.56
CA GLU A 92 11.22 -16.07 11.34
C GLU A 92 9.94 -16.81 10.95
N HIS A 93 8.88 -16.09 10.59
CA HIS A 93 7.54 -16.65 10.39
C HIS A 93 7.11 -16.84 8.94
N TYR A 94 7.82 -16.20 8.00
CA TYR A 94 7.52 -16.22 6.58
C TYR A 94 8.68 -16.78 5.75
N ASP A 95 8.35 -17.51 4.70
CA ASP A 95 9.34 -18.04 3.75
C ASP A 95 9.93 -16.95 2.86
N ALA A 96 9.17 -15.86 2.62
CA ALA A 96 9.64 -14.67 1.91
C ALA A 96 8.90 -13.40 2.36
N VAL A 97 9.56 -12.26 2.22
CA VAL A 97 9.01 -10.93 2.51
C VAL A 97 9.19 -10.05 1.28
N ILE A 98 8.08 -9.48 0.79
CA ILE A 98 8.05 -8.57 -0.36
C ILE A 98 7.75 -7.16 0.17
N TYR A 99 8.66 -6.22 -0.05
CA TYR A 99 8.44 -4.82 0.28
C TYR A 99 7.88 -4.07 -0.94
N SER A 100 6.69 -3.47 -0.78
CA SER A 100 5.95 -2.71 -1.79
C SER A 100 5.35 -1.43 -1.20
N VAL A 101 6.12 -0.76 -0.35
CA VAL A 101 5.70 0.37 0.49
C VAL A 101 5.47 1.67 -0.28
N GLY A 102 5.85 1.72 -1.55
CA GLY A 102 5.72 2.91 -2.39
C GLY A 102 6.69 4.03 -1.98
N SER A 103 6.34 5.25 -2.40
CA SER A 103 7.04 6.48 -2.02
C SER A 103 6.01 7.47 -1.48
N PRO A 104 5.96 7.71 -0.16
CA PRO A 104 4.97 8.59 0.45
C PRO A 104 5.29 10.07 0.34
N ALA A 105 6.53 10.41 -0.02
CA ALA A 105 7.01 11.78 -0.12
C ALA A 105 7.30 12.20 -1.56
N ASP A 106 7.03 13.45 -1.87
CA ASP A 106 7.44 14.08 -3.12
C ASP A 106 8.95 14.34 -3.13
N ARG A 107 9.47 14.50 -4.33
CA ARG A 107 10.81 14.99 -4.54
C ARG A 107 10.76 16.51 -4.59
N GLU A 108 11.56 17.15 -3.75
CA GLU A 108 11.77 18.60 -3.79
C GLU A 108 12.34 19.02 -5.16
N LEU A 109 11.85 20.14 -5.66
CA LEU A 109 12.33 20.73 -6.92
C LEU A 109 13.65 21.48 -6.71
N GLY A 110 13.89 22.01 -5.49
CA GLY A 110 15.08 22.78 -5.14
C GLY A 110 15.12 24.15 -5.82
N ILE A 111 13.97 24.76 -6.06
CA ILE A 111 13.83 26.07 -6.70
C ILE A 111 13.53 27.16 -5.65
N PRO A 112 13.94 28.42 -5.88
CA PRO A 112 13.61 29.52 -4.98
C PRO A 112 12.08 29.67 -4.84
N GLY A 113 11.61 29.74 -3.57
CA GLY A 113 10.20 29.95 -3.25
C GLY A 113 9.39 28.66 -3.10
N GLU A 114 9.98 27.48 -3.25
CA GLU A 114 9.28 26.21 -3.03
C GLU A 114 8.80 26.06 -1.59
N ASP A 115 9.52 26.66 -0.64
CA ASP A 115 9.26 26.64 0.80
C ASP A 115 8.40 27.81 1.31
N LEU A 116 7.89 28.66 0.44
CA LEU A 116 7.05 29.80 0.83
C LEU A 116 5.64 29.35 1.22
N SER A 117 5.01 30.14 2.10
CA SER A 117 3.59 30.00 2.44
C SER A 117 2.72 30.06 1.17
N GLY A 118 1.75 29.12 1.05
CA GLY A 118 0.94 28.98 -0.14
C GLY A 118 1.56 28.15 -1.28
N SER A 119 2.81 27.68 -1.11
CA SER A 119 3.40 26.67 -2.00
C SER A 119 3.14 25.27 -1.45
N HIS A 120 2.37 24.48 -2.16
CA HIS A 120 1.93 23.15 -1.74
C HIS A 120 2.24 22.11 -2.80
N SER A 121 2.58 20.90 -2.38
CA SER A 121 2.74 19.79 -3.31
C SER A 121 1.37 19.24 -3.75
N ALA A 122 1.33 18.71 -4.98
CA ALA A 122 0.13 18.05 -5.47
C ALA A 122 -0.23 16.81 -4.65
N THR A 123 0.79 16.10 -4.14
CA THR A 123 0.60 14.91 -3.29
C THR A 123 -0.11 15.26 -1.99
N GLU A 124 0.30 16.33 -1.31
CA GLU A 124 -0.32 16.80 -0.07
C GLU A 124 -1.78 17.22 -0.32
N PHE A 125 -2.00 18.04 -1.35
CA PHE A 125 -3.34 18.50 -1.71
C PHE A 125 -4.27 17.34 -2.04
N VAL A 126 -3.84 16.41 -2.90
CA VAL A 126 -4.66 15.27 -3.33
C VAL A 126 -4.90 14.29 -2.18
N ALA A 127 -3.92 14.07 -1.32
CA ALA A 127 -4.08 13.24 -0.14
C ALA A 127 -5.09 13.85 0.85
N TRP A 128 -4.99 15.17 1.12
CA TRP A 128 -5.91 15.88 1.99
C TRP A 128 -7.36 15.75 1.53
N TYR A 129 -7.65 16.08 0.27
CA TYR A 129 -9.05 16.06 -0.18
C TYR A 129 -9.60 14.63 -0.45
N ASN A 130 -8.73 13.61 -0.54
CA ASN A 130 -9.13 12.20 -0.51
C ASN A 130 -9.35 11.67 0.93
N GLY A 131 -9.12 12.47 1.97
CA GLY A 131 -9.27 12.05 3.37
C GLY A 131 -8.17 11.11 3.84
N HIS A 132 -6.94 11.28 3.35
CA HIS A 132 -5.81 10.48 3.79
C HIS A 132 -5.48 10.78 5.26
N PRO A 133 -5.35 9.79 6.16
CA PRO A 133 -5.16 10.02 7.59
C PRO A 133 -3.99 10.94 7.95
N ASP A 134 -2.87 10.83 7.24
CA ASP A 134 -1.67 11.62 7.53
C ASP A 134 -1.83 13.11 7.13
N PHE A 135 -2.88 13.48 6.41
CA PHE A 135 -3.10 14.83 5.89
C PHE A 135 -4.44 15.44 6.34
N CYS A 136 -5.16 14.80 7.27
CA CYS A 136 -6.48 15.25 7.71
C CYS A 136 -6.46 16.65 8.36
N ASP A 137 -5.35 17.02 9.01
CA ASP A 137 -5.15 18.31 9.68
C ASP A 137 -4.44 19.36 8.81
N TYR A 138 -4.16 19.02 7.55
CA TYR A 138 -3.47 19.93 6.64
C TYR A 138 -4.34 21.15 6.32
N LYS A 139 -3.75 22.34 6.33
CA LYS A 139 -4.44 23.60 6.03
C LYS A 139 -3.83 24.21 4.76
N PHE A 140 -4.70 24.57 3.85
CA PHE A 140 -4.35 25.35 2.66
C PHE A 140 -4.81 26.78 2.88
N ASP A 141 -3.88 27.75 2.74
CA ASP A 141 -4.15 29.18 2.84
C ASP A 141 -4.68 29.71 1.49
#